data_caa527e79669e7f5b92dc38de7256e16
#
_entry.id   caa527e79669e7f5b92dc38de7256e16
#
_cell.length_a   1.000
_cell.length_b   1.000
_cell.length_c   1.000
_cell.angle_alpha   90.00
_cell.angle_beta   90.00
_cell.angle_gamma   90.00
#
_symmetry.space_group_name_H-M   'P 1'
#
loop_
_entity.id
_entity.type
_entity.pdbx_description
1 polymer ?
#
loop_
_entity_poly.entity_id
_entity_poly.type
_entity_poly.pdbx_seq_one_letter_code
_entity_poly.pdbx_strand_id
1 'polypeptide(L)'
;MEHSKKLDLSISAADLERIEQILDYHFSRPERVALALTHSSWANEHGLGQAHNERLEFLGDAVLELCISWELFTRFPQAREGDMTRVRSQLVGTTSLAQRARETGIDQLLRLGRGEERQGGRSRDAVLSDVFEAVLASVYEDGGYIAAQKVVARIFGTLLDEVCVGKPKTKDFKTSLQERSVALFHDRPVYTTLACEGPEHARHFTVQVSLPSGQQFTATGTSCKKAEQEAARLALCALDK
;
A
#
# COMPACT_ATOMS: atom_id res chain seq x y z
N MET A 1 -10.10 45.62 -13.69
CA MET A 1 -11.23 44.68 -13.43
C MET A 1 -10.89 43.37 -14.11
N GLU A 2 -10.19 42.50 -13.41
CA GLU A 2 -9.91 41.15 -13.90
C GLU A 2 -11.18 40.34 -13.84
N HIS A 3 -11.66 39.93 -15.00
CA HIS A 3 -12.71 38.94 -15.10
C HIS A 3 -12.15 37.63 -14.56
N SER A 4 -12.46 37.29 -13.33
CA SER A 4 -12.28 35.98 -12.79
C SER A 4 -13.03 34.99 -13.69
N LYS A 5 -12.36 34.38 -14.66
CA LYS A 5 -12.87 33.21 -15.38
C LYS A 5 -13.24 32.20 -14.32
N LYS A 6 -14.54 31.99 -14.10
CA LYS A 6 -15.05 30.91 -13.27
C LYS A 6 -14.45 29.63 -13.85
N LEU A 7 -13.52 29.02 -13.15
CA LEU A 7 -12.90 27.75 -13.51
C LEU A 7 -14.04 26.73 -13.66
N ASP A 8 -14.27 26.27 -14.88
CA ASP A 8 -15.26 25.24 -15.14
C ASP A 8 -14.70 23.86 -14.79
N LEU A 9 -14.69 23.56 -13.48
CA LEU A 9 -14.39 22.25 -12.92
C LEU A 9 -15.65 21.40 -12.79
N SER A 10 -16.58 21.52 -13.73
CA SER A 10 -17.81 20.73 -13.72
C SER A 10 -17.48 19.24 -13.94
N ILE A 11 -18.17 18.38 -13.22
CA ILE A 11 -18.21 16.93 -13.46
C ILE A 11 -19.54 16.59 -14.12
N SER A 12 -19.55 15.63 -15.06
CA SER A 12 -20.80 15.18 -15.65
C SER A 12 -21.69 14.51 -14.60
N ALA A 13 -23.00 14.59 -14.74
CA ALA A 13 -23.92 13.93 -13.82
C ALA A 13 -23.67 12.41 -13.75
N ALA A 14 -23.34 11.79 -14.88
CA ALA A 14 -23.04 10.36 -14.94
C ALA A 14 -21.73 9.99 -14.21
N ASP A 15 -20.68 10.80 -14.35
CA ASP A 15 -19.42 10.56 -13.65
C ASP A 15 -19.55 10.82 -12.15
N LEU A 16 -20.33 11.84 -11.77
CA LEU A 16 -20.64 12.12 -10.36
C LEU A 16 -21.40 10.95 -9.73
N GLU A 17 -22.46 10.49 -10.35
CA GLU A 17 -23.23 9.35 -9.87
C GLU A 17 -22.35 8.10 -9.74
N ARG A 18 -21.47 7.85 -10.71
CA ARG A 18 -20.56 6.71 -10.69
C ARG A 18 -19.56 6.79 -9.55
N ILE A 19 -18.91 7.93 -9.32
CA ILE A 19 -17.95 8.07 -8.21
C ILE A 19 -18.65 7.99 -6.85
N GLU A 20 -19.84 8.55 -6.70
CA GLU A 20 -20.64 8.45 -5.48
C GLU A 20 -21.03 7.00 -5.17
N GLN A 21 -21.40 6.21 -6.17
CA GLN A 21 -21.67 4.77 -6.02
C GLN A 21 -20.42 3.98 -5.61
N ILE A 22 -19.26 4.30 -6.21
CA ILE A 22 -17.96 3.66 -5.86
C ILE A 22 -17.63 3.91 -4.40
N LEU A 23 -17.77 5.16 -3.95
CA LEU A 23 -17.39 5.58 -2.61
C LEU A 23 -18.46 5.29 -1.55
N ASP A 24 -19.71 5.05 -1.97
CA ASP A 24 -20.90 5.04 -1.12
C ASP A 24 -21.01 6.36 -0.32
N TYR A 25 -20.76 7.46 -1.03
CA TYR A 25 -20.72 8.80 -0.46
C TYR A 25 -21.34 9.82 -1.43
N HIS A 26 -22.21 10.68 -0.92
CA HIS A 26 -22.88 11.73 -1.70
C HIS A 26 -22.23 13.08 -1.43
N PHE A 27 -21.73 13.72 -2.49
CA PHE A 27 -21.02 15.00 -2.39
C PHE A 27 -21.98 16.18 -2.27
N SER A 28 -21.81 16.98 -1.22
CA SER A 28 -22.49 18.30 -1.10
C SER A 28 -21.85 19.33 -2.04
N ARG A 29 -20.58 19.15 -2.39
CA ARG A 29 -19.78 20.02 -3.25
C ARG A 29 -19.11 19.23 -4.37
N PRO A 30 -19.83 18.90 -5.47
CA PRO A 30 -19.31 18.08 -6.56
C PRO A 30 -18.01 18.61 -7.21
N GLU A 31 -17.76 19.92 -7.12
CA GLU A 31 -16.52 20.53 -7.62
C GLU A 31 -15.26 20.03 -6.88
N ARG A 32 -15.38 19.52 -5.67
CA ARG A 32 -14.27 18.93 -4.90
C ARG A 32 -13.77 17.63 -5.54
N VAL A 33 -14.68 16.72 -5.85
CA VAL A 33 -14.31 15.48 -6.52
C VAL A 33 -13.92 15.71 -7.97
N ALA A 34 -14.50 16.71 -8.65
CA ALA A 34 -14.06 17.11 -9.98
C ALA A 34 -12.59 17.56 -9.99
N LEU A 35 -12.18 18.35 -8.98
CA LEU A 35 -10.78 18.74 -8.80
C LEU A 35 -9.88 17.54 -8.52
N ALA A 36 -10.29 16.63 -7.65
CA ALA A 36 -9.55 15.42 -7.32
C ALA A 36 -9.30 14.51 -8.55
N LEU A 37 -10.26 14.44 -9.45
CA LEU A 37 -10.17 13.68 -10.70
C LEU A 37 -9.44 14.42 -11.82
N THR A 38 -8.87 15.61 -11.58
CA THR A 38 -8.20 16.43 -12.60
C THR A 38 -6.70 16.40 -12.39
N HIS A 39 -5.97 15.72 -13.29
CA HIS A 39 -4.50 15.71 -13.30
C HIS A 39 -3.94 17.04 -13.83
N SER A 40 -2.73 17.40 -13.40
CA SER A 40 -2.04 18.63 -13.80
C SER A 40 -1.88 18.77 -15.33
N SER A 41 -1.66 17.67 -16.05
CA SER A 41 -1.59 17.69 -17.51
C SER A 41 -2.90 18.15 -18.19
N TRP A 42 -4.03 17.74 -17.64
CA TRP A 42 -5.35 18.18 -18.15
C TRP A 42 -5.59 19.64 -17.83
N ALA A 43 -5.29 20.05 -16.60
CA ALA A 43 -5.40 21.44 -16.17
C ALA A 43 -4.56 22.37 -17.06
N ASN A 44 -3.34 21.99 -17.38
CA ASN A 44 -2.43 22.74 -18.27
C ASN A 44 -3.02 22.89 -19.69
N GLU A 45 -3.54 21.81 -20.29
CA GLU A 45 -4.14 21.87 -21.63
C GLU A 45 -5.40 22.74 -21.69
N HIS A 46 -6.13 22.88 -20.57
CA HIS A 46 -7.36 23.66 -20.51
C HIS A 46 -7.18 25.05 -19.88
N GLY A 47 -5.94 25.45 -19.56
CA GLY A 47 -5.63 26.76 -19.00
C GLY A 47 -6.20 26.99 -17.60
N LEU A 48 -6.34 25.94 -16.80
CA LEU A 48 -6.90 26.01 -15.45
C LEU A 48 -5.84 26.30 -14.37
N GLY A 49 -4.58 26.45 -14.74
CA GLY A 49 -3.49 26.80 -13.81
C GLY A 49 -3.32 25.74 -12.71
N GLN A 50 -3.45 26.16 -11.45
CA GLN A 50 -3.28 25.30 -10.26
C GLN A 50 -4.53 24.50 -9.90
N ALA A 51 -5.57 24.46 -10.75
CA ALA A 51 -6.78 23.69 -10.46
C ALA A 51 -6.62 22.21 -10.89
N HIS A 52 -5.82 21.48 -10.15
CA HIS A 52 -5.54 20.04 -10.31
C HIS A 52 -5.37 19.36 -8.94
N ASN A 53 -5.19 18.05 -8.95
CA ASN A 53 -5.29 17.18 -7.77
C ASN A 53 -4.10 17.20 -6.80
N GLU A 54 -2.92 17.72 -7.16
CA GLU A 54 -1.69 17.60 -6.36
C GLU A 54 -1.84 18.08 -4.89
N ARG A 55 -2.59 19.15 -4.64
CA ARG A 55 -2.83 19.61 -3.27
C ARG A 55 -3.77 18.71 -2.48
N LEU A 56 -4.71 18.07 -3.17
CA LEU A 56 -5.61 17.09 -2.57
C LEU A 56 -4.88 15.76 -2.33
N GLU A 57 -4.00 15.34 -3.23
CA GLU A 57 -3.09 14.22 -3.03
C GLU A 57 -2.31 14.36 -1.72
N PHE A 58 -1.62 15.51 -1.54
CA PHE A 58 -0.86 15.79 -0.31
C PHE A 58 -1.72 15.64 0.96
N LEU A 59 -2.96 16.16 0.93
CA LEU A 59 -3.89 16.01 2.06
C LEU A 59 -4.40 14.58 2.20
N GLY A 60 -4.67 13.93 1.08
CA GLY A 60 -5.24 12.59 1.01
C GLY A 60 -4.31 11.52 1.56
N ASP A 61 -3.01 11.62 1.29
CA ASP A 61 -1.97 10.76 1.89
C ASP A 61 -2.07 10.78 3.42
N ALA A 62 -2.05 11.96 4.04
CA ALA A 62 -2.15 12.10 5.48
C ALA A 62 -3.49 11.55 6.05
N VAL A 63 -4.61 11.80 5.36
CA VAL A 63 -5.93 11.30 5.77
C VAL A 63 -6.00 9.78 5.65
N LEU A 64 -5.48 9.21 4.57
CA LEU A 64 -5.44 7.77 4.35
C LEU A 64 -4.58 7.07 5.41
N GLU A 65 -3.37 7.59 5.66
CA GLU A 65 -2.50 7.06 6.70
C GLU A 65 -3.17 7.08 8.08
N LEU A 66 -3.87 8.16 8.42
CA LEU A 66 -4.61 8.26 9.68
C LEU A 66 -5.75 7.22 9.74
N CYS A 67 -6.56 7.10 8.70
CA CYS A 67 -7.67 6.14 8.66
C CYS A 67 -7.18 4.69 8.79
N ILE A 68 -6.16 4.30 8.02
CA ILE A 68 -5.59 2.94 8.07
C ILE A 68 -4.92 2.69 9.43
N SER A 69 -4.20 3.69 10.00
CA SER A 69 -3.60 3.56 11.32
C SER A 69 -4.66 3.31 12.40
N TRP A 70 -5.78 4.02 12.34
CA TRP A 70 -6.89 3.84 13.25
C TRP A 70 -7.50 2.43 13.14
N GLU A 71 -7.73 1.95 11.93
CA GLU A 71 -8.24 0.59 11.69
C GLU A 71 -7.29 -0.48 12.24
N LEU A 72 -5.99 -0.36 12.00
CA LEU A 72 -4.99 -1.30 12.52
C LEU A 72 -4.91 -1.25 14.05
N PHE A 73 -4.88 -0.06 14.63
CA PHE A 73 -4.82 0.13 16.07
C PHE A 73 -6.03 -0.48 16.80
N THR A 74 -7.22 -0.30 16.25
CA THR A 74 -8.45 -0.79 16.87
C THR A 74 -8.66 -2.30 16.67
N ARG A 75 -8.30 -2.83 15.49
CA ARG A 75 -8.47 -4.26 15.18
C ARG A 75 -7.41 -5.14 15.85
N PHE A 76 -6.22 -4.61 16.08
CA PHE A 76 -5.07 -5.38 16.58
C PHE A 76 -4.47 -4.80 17.87
N PRO A 77 -5.23 -4.79 19.00
CA PRO A 77 -4.82 -4.12 20.24
C PRO A 77 -3.56 -4.71 20.90
N GLN A 78 -3.16 -5.92 20.52
CA GLN A 78 -1.93 -6.59 21.01
C GLN A 78 -0.77 -6.51 20.02
N ALA A 79 -0.95 -5.87 18.86
CA ALA A 79 0.11 -5.78 17.85
C ALA A 79 1.20 -4.78 18.28
N ARG A 80 2.44 -5.08 17.89
CA ARG A 80 3.55 -4.16 18.09
C ARG A 80 3.49 -3.02 17.08
N GLU A 81 3.96 -1.84 17.47
CA GLU A 81 4.03 -0.67 16.60
C GLU A 81 4.69 -0.97 15.25
N GLY A 82 5.87 -1.62 15.26
CA GLY A 82 6.59 -1.96 14.03
C GLY A 82 5.82 -2.89 13.08
N ASP A 83 4.97 -3.79 13.60
CA ASP A 83 4.12 -4.65 12.78
C ASP A 83 2.99 -3.85 12.15
N MET A 84 2.36 -2.95 12.89
CA MET A 84 1.32 -2.05 12.37
C MET A 84 1.89 -1.10 11.31
N THR A 85 3.05 -0.50 11.54
CA THR A 85 3.74 0.38 10.58
C THR A 85 4.07 -0.35 9.28
N ARG A 86 4.57 -1.58 9.36
CA ARG A 86 4.86 -2.41 8.18
C ARG A 86 3.59 -2.73 7.39
N VAL A 87 2.51 -3.12 8.06
CA VAL A 87 1.23 -3.42 7.40
C VAL A 87 0.64 -2.16 6.78
N ARG A 88 0.63 -1.04 7.50
CA ARG A 88 0.21 0.24 6.95
C ARG A 88 0.94 0.56 5.65
N SER A 89 2.27 0.55 5.65
CA SER A 89 3.07 0.84 4.44
C SER A 89 2.74 -0.08 3.26
N GLN A 90 2.28 -1.30 3.49
CA GLN A 90 1.84 -2.20 2.43
C GLN A 90 0.46 -1.83 1.88
N LEU A 91 -0.45 -1.41 2.76
CA LEU A 91 -1.81 -1.04 2.38
C LEU A 91 -1.86 0.31 1.64
N VAL A 92 -1.05 1.29 2.08
CA VAL A 92 -1.03 2.64 1.50
C VAL A 92 0.08 2.84 0.44
N GLY A 93 0.86 1.81 0.12
CA GLY A 93 1.91 1.90 -0.90
C GLY A 93 1.36 2.09 -2.30
N THR A 94 2.09 2.83 -3.15
CA THR A 94 1.72 3.21 -4.53
C THR A 94 1.09 2.07 -5.34
N THR A 95 1.69 0.89 -5.34
CA THR A 95 1.15 -0.27 -6.08
C THR A 95 -0.21 -0.74 -5.52
N SER A 96 -0.39 -0.71 -4.21
CA SER A 96 -1.65 -1.09 -3.56
C SER A 96 -2.75 -0.08 -3.91
N LEU A 97 -2.48 1.22 -3.81
CA LEU A 97 -3.44 2.27 -4.13
C LEU A 97 -3.81 2.27 -5.61
N ALA A 98 -2.84 2.12 -6.50
CA ALA A 98 -3.08 1.97 -7.94
C ALA A 98 -3.98 0.76 -8.25
N GLN A 99 -3.77 -0.35 -7.56
CA GLN A 99 -4.63 -1.51 -7.69
C GLN A 99 -6.07 -1.21 -7.23
N ARG A 100 -6.24 -0.50 -6.09
CA ARG A 100 -7.58 -0.07 -5.62
C ARG A 100 -8.24 0.87 -6.61
N ALA A 101 -7.50 1.83 -7.18
CA ALA A 101 -8.05 2.73 -8.20
C ALA A 101 -8.58 1.97 -9.42
N ARG A 102 -7.88 0.92 -9.88
CA ARG A 102 -8.33 0.06 -11.00
C ARG A 102 -9.54 -0.80 -10.62
N GLU A 103 -9.50 -1.47 -9.47
CA GLU A 103 -10.57 -2.36 -9.02
C GLU A 103 -11.88 -1.62 -8.74
N THR A 104 -11.79 -0.39 -8.27
CA THR A 104 -12.96 0.47 -8.04
C THR A 104 -13.44 1.18 -9.32
N GLY A 105 -12.58 1.31 -10.33
CA GLY A 105 -12.88 2.02 -11.57
C GLY A 105 -12.67 3.54 -11.49
N ILE A 106 -11.98 4.04 -10.44
CA ILE A 106 -11.59 5.46 -10.31
C ILE A 106 -10.65 5.86 -11.45
N ASP A 107 -9.77 4.96 -11.90
CA ASP A 107 -8.87 5.16 -13.04
C ASP A 107 -9.60 5.63 -14.30
N GLN A 108 -10.82 5.17 -14.54
CA GLN A 108 -11.62 5.52 -15.72
C GLN A 108 -12.21 6.92 -15.64
N LEU A 109 -12.37 7.47 -14.44
CA LEU A 109 -12.90 8.81 -14.21
C LEU A 109 -11.81 9.90 -14.21
N LEU A 110 -10.54 9.51 -14.18
CA LEU A 110 -9.40 10.43 -14.18
C LEU A 110 -9.31 11.22 -15.48
N ARG A 111 -9.18 12.54 -15.37
CA ARG A 111 -8.98 13.46 -16.48
C ARG A 111 -7.49 13.68 -16.72
N LEU A 112 -7.02 13.22 -17.87
CA LEU A 112 -5.63 13.36 -18.30
C LEU A 112 -5.55 14.24 -19.56
N GLY A 113 -4.49 15.02 -19.68
CA GLY A 113 -4.15 15.68 -20.92
C GLY A 113 -3.79 14.66 -22.01
N ARG A 114 -4.02 15.03 -23.28
CA ARG A 114 -3.80 14.15 -24.44
C ARG A 114 -2.36 13.62 -24.52
N GLY A 115 -1.38 14.45 -24.12
CA GLY A 115 0.03 14.05 -24.07
C GLY A 115 0.28 12.95 -23.05
N GLU A 116 -0.24 13.11 -21.84
CA GLU A 116 -0.11 12.16 -20.75
C GLU A 116 -0.86 10.85 -21.05
N GLU A 117 -2.07 10.94 -21.59
CA GLU A 117 -2.84 9.76 -22.02
C GLU A 117 -2.09 8.91 -23.04
N ARG A 118 -1.49 9.55 -24.10
CA ARG A 118 -0.70 8.84 -25.13
C ARG A 118 0.55 8.17 -24.58
N GLN A 119 1.11 8.69 -23.49
CA GLN A 119 2.27 8.12 -22.82
C GLN A 119 1.90 7.04 -21.79
N GLY A 120 0.65 6.64 -21.75
CA GLY A 120 0.14 5.61 -20.84
C GLY A 120 -0.02 6.08 -19.41
N GLY A 121 -0.23 7.38 -19.15
CA GLY A 121 -0.40 7.96 -17.82
C GLY A 121 -1.48 7.24 -17.01
N ARG A 122 -2.61 6.90 -17.65
CA ARG A 122 -3.72 6.15 -17.01
C ARG A 122 -3.34 4.77 -16.50
N SER A 123 -2.24 4.17 -16.94
CA SER A 123 -1.77 2.87 -16.48
C SER A 123 -0.61 2.96 -15.47
N ARG A 124 -0.08 4.15 -15.21
CA ARG A 124 1.03 4.35 -14.25
C ARG A 124 0.53 4.28 -12.81
N ASP A 125 1.18 3.46 -12.03
CA ASP A 125 0.83 3.28 -10.63
C ASP A 125 0.91 4.61 -9.83
N ALA A 126 1.91 5.45 -10.06
CA ALA A 126 2.02 6.74 -9.39
C ALA A 126 0.80 7.62 -9.65
N VAL A 127 0.39 7.80 -10.92
CA VAL A 127 -0.77 8.62 -11.29
C VAL A 127 -2.06 8.09 -10.66
N LEU A 128 -2.21 6.77 -10.57
CA LEU A 128 -3.38 6.13 -9.99
C LEU A 128 -3.38 6.19 -8.45
N SER A 129 -2.21 6.12 -7.83
CA SER A 129 -2.07 6.36 -6.39
C SER A 129 -2.48 7.78 -6.04
N ASP A 130 -1.93 8.77 -6.75
CA ASP A 130 -2.16 10.20 -6.52
C ASP A 130 -3.65 10.57 -6.65
N VAL A 131 -4.33 10.06 -7.68
CA VAL A 131 -5.77 10.30 -7.84
C VAL A 131 -6.59 9.63 -6.76
N PHE A 132 -6.21 8.43 -6.30
CA PHE A 132 -6.91 7.75 -5.21
C PHE A 132 -6.86 8.56 -3.91
N GLU A 133 -5.67 9.05 -3.55
CA GLU A 133 -5.47 9.94 -2.39
C GLU A 133 -6.25 11.24 -2.54
N ALA A 134 -6.18 11.88 -3.71
CA ALA A 134 -6.92 13.11 -3.97
C ALA A 134 -8.44 12.92 -3.85
N VAL A 135 -8.99 11.80 -4.32
CA VAL A 135 -10.41 11.46 -4.17
C VAL A 135 -10.77 11.30 -2.69
N LEU A 136 -9.94 10.63 -1.90
CA LEU A 136 -10.17 10.52 -0.46
C LEU A 136 -10.13 11.88 0.24
N ALA A 137 -9.18 12.76 -0.14
CA ALA A 137 -9.14 14.14 0.36
C ALA A 137 -10.41 14.92 0.03
N SER A 138 -10.99 14.72 -1.16
CA SER A 138 -12.24 15.38 -1.54
C SER A 138 -13.41 14.97 -0.64
N VAL A 139 -13.48 13.70 -0.25
CA VAL A 139 -14.45 13.21 0.74
C VAL A 139 -14.19 13.84 2.12
N TYR A 140 -12.92 13.90 2.52
CA TYR A 140 -12.55 14.51 3.80
C TYR A 140 -12.90 16.01 3.85
N GLU A 141 -12.62 16.77 2.81
CA GLU A 141 -12.98 18.19 2.73
C GLU A 141 -14.49 18.45 2.72
N ASP A 142 -15.27 17.52 2.15
CA ASP A 142 -16.72 17.64 2.04
C ASP A 142 -17.47 17.16 3.28
N GLY A 143 -17.09 15.99 3.83
CA GLY A 143 -17.78 15.29 4.92
C GLY A 143 -16.97 15.05 6.19
N GLY A 144 -15.71 15.49 6.22
CA GLY A 144 -14.84 15.34 7.38
C GLY A 144 -14.30 13.92 7.59
N TYR A 145 -13.62 13.74 8.71
CA TYR A 145 -12.91 12.50 9.04
C TYR A 145 -13.81 11.26 9.03
N ILE A 146 -15.02 11.34 9.59
CA ILE A 146 -15.93 10.19 9.69
C ILE A 146 -16.39 9.71 8.30
N ALA A 147 -16.58 10.62 7.34
CA ALA A 147 -16.90 10.26 5.97
C ALA A 147 -15.71 9.55 5.30
N ALA A 148 -14.50 10.12 5.40
CA ALA A 148 -13.28 9.52 4.87
C ALA A 148 -13.01 8.12 5.47
N GLN A 149 -13.18 7.97 6.79
CA GLN A 149 -13.03 6.69 7.48
C GLN A 149 -13.99 5.63 6.94
N LYS A 150 -15.26 5.96 6.71
CA LYS A 150 -16.24 5.03 6.12
C LYS A 150 -15.84 4.58 4.72
N VAL A 151 -15.39 5.50 3.88
CA VAL A 151 -14.89 5.19 2.53
C VAL A 151 -13.68 4.26 2.60
N VAL A 152 -12.71 4.54 3.48
CA VAL A 152 -11.53 3.69 3.67
C VAL A 152 -11.94 2.30 4.18
N ALA A 153 -12.83 2.21 5.16
CA ALA A 153 -13.31 0.93 5.68
C ALA A 153 -14.03 0.10 4.59
N ARG A 154 -14.78 0.75 3.69
CA ARG A 154 -15.44 0.10 2.55
C ARG A 154 -14.41 -0.46 1.55
N ILE A 155 -13.44 0.35 1.13
CA ILE A 155 -12.50 -0.02 0.06
C ILE A 155 -11.43 -1.01 0.56
N PHE A 156 -10.96 -0.83 1.79
CA PHE A 156 -9.90 -1.66 2.37
C PHE A 156 -10.41 -2.77 3.30
N GLY A 157 -11.72 -2.85 3.56
CA GLY A 157 -12.29 -3.77 4.55
C GLY A 157 -11.84 -5.21 4.37
N THR A 158 -11.98 -5.77 3.16
CA THR A 158 -11.54 -7.14 2.84
C THR A 158 -10.04 -7.33 3.07
N LEU A 159 -9.22 -6.36 2.64
CA LEU A 159 -7.77 -6.42 2.86
C LEU A 159 -7.42 -6.36 4.35
N LEU A 160 -8.10 -5.51 5.11
CA LEU A 160 -7.91 -5.39 6.56
C LEU A 160 -8.34 -6.66 7.30
N ASP A 161 -9.34 -7.38 6.80
CA ASP A 161 -9.78 -8.66 7.36
C ASP A 161 -8.78 -9.80 7.05
N GLU A 162 -8.11 -9.75 5.91
CA GLU A 162 -7.08 -10.70 5.50
C GLU A 162 -5.71 -10.44 6.14
N VAL A 163 -5.50 -9.23 6.67
CA VAL A 163 -4.23 -8.85 7.28
C VAL A 163 -3.99 -9.60 8.58
N CYS A 164 -2.85 -10.25 8.67
CA CYS A 164 -2.33 -10.83 9.91
C CYS A 164 -1.25 -9.92 10.50
N VAL A 165 -1.64 -9.04 11.41
CA VAL A 165 -0.67 -8.22 12.17
C VAL A 165 -0.05 -9.10 13.27
N GLY A 166 1.28 -9.09 13.37
CA GLY A 166 2.01 -9.88 14.38
C GLY A 166 2.23 -11.35 14.01
N LYS A 167 1.63 -11.85 12.93
CA LYS A 167 2.08 -13.13 12.36
C LYS A 167 3.24 -12.84 11.42
N PRO A 168 4.40 -13.53 11.55
CA PRO A 168 5.46 -13.40 10.58
C PRO A 168 4.88 -13.72 9.20
N LYS A 169 5.10 -12.83 8.20
CA LYS A 169 4.85 -13.24 6.82
C LYS A 169 5.57 -14.56 6.62
N THR A 170 4.87 -15.55 6.08
CA THR A 170 5.38 -16.91 5.80
C THR A 170 6.66 -16.93 4.95
N LYS A 171 7.34 -15.79 4.76
CA LYS A 171 8.56 -15.63 3.95
C LYS A 171 9.72 -14.91 4.66
N ASP A 172 9.59 -14.41 5.89
CA ASP A 172 10.70 -13.78 6.62
C ASP A 172 11.03 -14.52 7.94
N PHE A 173 11.24 -15.81 7.78
CA PHE A 173 11.64 -16.68 8.88
C PHE A 173 13.00 -16.28 9.49
N LYS A 174 13.87 -15.63 8.69
CA LYS A 174 15.20 -15.20 9.14
C LYS A 174 15.10 -14.12 10.21
N THR A 175 14.28 -13.08 9.99
CA THR A 175 14.03 -12.02 10.97
C THR A 175 13.33 -12.58 12.20
N SER A 176 12.29 -13.40 12.01
CA SER A 176 11.58 -14.04 13.13
C SER A 176 12.48 -14.92 13.99
N LEU A 177 13.37 -15.68 13.37
CA LEU A 177 14.34 -16.51 14.10
C LEU A 177 15.35 -15.65 14.86
N GLN A 178 15.81 -14.54 14.26
CA GLN A 178 16.73 -13.62 14.93
C GLN A 178 16.10 -13.02 16.19
N GLU A 179 14.86 -12.51 16.08
CA GLU A 179 14.12 -11.96 17.23
C GLU A 179 13.93 -13.02 18.33
N ARG A 180 13.53 -14.24 17.93
CA ARG A 180 13.31 -15.35 18.87
C ARG A 180 14.60 -15.81 19.54
N SER A 181 15.69 -15.89 18.78
CA SER A 181 17.02 -16.26 19.31
C SER A 181 17.54 -15.25 20.32
N VAL A 182 17.43 -13.95 19.99
CA VAL A 182 17.82 -12.87 20.93
C VAL A 182 16.96 -12.91 22.19
N ALA A 183 15.65 -13.16 22.08
CA ALA A 183 14.75 -13.24 23.23
C ALA A 183 15.05 -14.44 24.14
N LEU A 184 15.46 -15.59 23.59
CA LEU A 184 15.70 -16.83 24.34
C LEU A 184 17.15 -16.97 24.82
N PHE A 185 18.10 -16.56 23.98
CA PHE A 185 19.53 -16.86 24.18
C PHE A 185 20.39 -15.61 24.34
N HIS A 186 19.81 -14.41 24.19
CA HIS A 186 20.50 -13.11 24.19
C HIS A 186 21.58 -12.98 23.10
N ASP A 187 21.51 -13.84 22.05
CA ASP A 187 22.45 -13.85 20.94
C ASP A 187 21.76 -14.21 19.62
N ARG A 188 22.43 -13.93 18.49
CA ARG A 188 21.88 -14.10 17.15
C ARG A 188 22.20 -15.46 16.55
N PRO A 189 21.33 -16.03 15.69
CA PRO A 189 21.66 -17.21 14.92
C PRO A 189 22.72 -16.90 13.86
N VAL A 190 23.62 -17.86 13.60
CA VAL A 190 24.68 -17.74 12.59
C VAL A 190 24.33 -18.59 11.37
N TYR A 191 24.44 -18.00 10.18
CA TYR A 191 24.17 -18.68 8.90
C TYR A 191 25.47 -18.95 8.16
N THR A 192 25.63 -20.20 7.69
CA THR A 192 26.81 -20.65 6.94
C THR A 192 26.35 -21.35 5.66
N THR A 193 26.85 -20.90 4.51
CA THR A 193 26.62 -21.62 3.24
C THR A 193 27.57 -22.82 3.19
N LEU A 194 26.99 -24.02 3.15
CA LEU A 194 27.76 -25.28 3.13
C LEU A 194 28.13 -25.69 1.70
N ALA A 195 27.26 -25.49 0.73
CA ALA A 195 27.46 -25.87 -0.66
C ALA A 195 26.72 -24.96 -1.63
N CYS A 196 27.26 -24.85 -2.84
CA CYS A 196 26.59 -24.23 -4.00
C CYS A 196 26.85 -25.14 -5.21
N GLU A 197 25.80 -25.85 -5.66
CA GLU A 197 25.91 -26.88 -6.68
C GLU A 197 24.99 -26.59 -7.88
N GLY A 198 25.33 -27.12 -9.04
CA GLY A 198 24.55 -27.02 -10.26
C GLY A 198 25.05 -25.95 -11.25
N PRO A 199 24.56 -26.00 -12.52
CA PRO A 199 24.90 -25.04 -13.55
C PRO A 199 24.37 -23.65 -13.24
N GLU A 200 24.91 -22.60 -13.88
CA GLU A 200 24.57 -21.19 -13.59
C GLU A 200 23.08 -20.87 -13.55
N HIS A 201 22.29 -21.51 -14.39
CA HIS A 201 20.85 -21.31 -14.53
C HIS A 201 19.99 -22.19 -13.60
N ALA A 202 20.63 -23.12 -12.85
CA ALA A 202 19.94 -24.05 -11.94
C ALA A 202 20.78 -24.32 -10.68
N ARG A 203 21.37 -23.28 -10.07
CA ARG A 203 22.15 -23.41 -8.83
C ARG A 203 21.26 -23.76 -7.65
N HIS A 204 21.74 -24.68 -6.84
CA HIS A 204 21.17 -25.01 -5.55
C HIS A 204 22.14 -24.64 -4.44
N PHE A 205 21.64 -23.93 -3.45
CA PHE A 205 22.41 -23.49 -2.28
C PHE A 205 22.00 -24.32 -1.07
N THR A 206 22.97 -24.85 -0.34
CA THR A 206 22.76 -25.50 0.96
C THR A 206 23.26 -24.58 2.05
N VAL A 207 22.35 -24.18 2.95
CA VAL A 207 22.66 -23.26 4.06
C VAL A 207 22.32 -23.94 5.38
N GLN A 208 23.22 -23.79 6.35
CA GLN A 208 23.00 -24.18 7.74
C GLN A 208 22.81 -22.95 8.60
N VAL A 209 21.83 -22.98 9.50
CA VAL A 209 21.70 -22.03 10.61
C VAL A 209 22.08 -22.74 11.92
N SER A 210 22.95 -22.11 12.70
CA SER A 210 23.35 -22.54 14.03
C SER A 210 22.76 -21.59 15.07
N LEU A 211 22.04 -22.16 16.04
CA LEU A 211 21.53 -21.43 17.20
C LEU A 211 22.58 -21.33 18.32
N PRO A 212 22.51 -20.32 19.19
CA PRO A 212 23.38 -20.23 20.36
C PRO A 212 23.26 -21.42 21.31
N SER A 213 22.13 -22.14 21.28
CA SER A 213 21.94 -23.41 21.99
C SER A 213 22.80 -24.56 21.48
N GLY A 214 23.52 -24.40 20.35
CA GLY A 214 24.28 -25.45 19.67
C GLY A 214 23.46 -26.26 18.65
N GLN A 215 22.15 -26.09 18.58
CA GLN A 215 21.30 -26.75 17.58
C GLN A 215 21.56 -26.18 16.16
N GLN A 216 21.57 -27.08 15.17
CA GLN A 216 21.84 -26.73 13.78
C GLN A 216 20.75 -27.27 12.88
N PHE A 217 20.35 -26.44 11.89
CA PHE A 217 19.31 -26.78 10.91
C PHE A 217 19.81 -26.45 9.51
N THR A 218 19.66 -27.39 8.59
CA THR A 218 20.18 -27.27 7.21
C THR A 218 19.02 -27.30 6.24
N ALA A 219 19.06 -26.44 5.24
CA ALA A 219 18.08 -26.39 4.17
C ALA A 219 18.71 -26.05 2.82
N THR A 220 18.01 -26.38 1.74
CA THR A 220 18.40 -26.09 0.36
C THR A 220 17.43 -25.12 -0.30
N GLY A 221 17.92 -24.37 -1.28
CA GLY A 221 17.09 -23.42 -2.03
C GLY A 221 17.71 -23.04 -3.37
N THR A 222 16.87 -22.52 -4.27
CA THR A 222 17.30 -22.02 -5.60
C THR A 222 18.03 -20.68 -5.55
N SER A 223 18.20 -20.11 -4.36
CA SER A 223 19.09 -18.97 -4.05
C SER A 223 19.52 -19.05 -2.59
N CYS A 224 20.65 -18.44 -2.25
CA CYS A 224 21.14 -18.38 -0.87
C CYS A 224 20.05 -17.83 0.07
N LYS A 225 19.37 -16.75 -0.31
CA LYS A 225 18.27 -16.16 0.45
C LYS A 225 17.10 -17.13 0.70
N LYS A 226 16.73 -17.96 -0.29
CA LYS A 226 15.65 -18.95 -0.12
C LYS A 226 16.09 -20.09 0.81
N ALA A 227 17.34 -20.56 0.71
CA ALA A 227 17.89 -21.58 1.59
C ALA A 227 17.99 -21.07 3.04
N GLU A 228 18.45 -19.84 3.26
CA GLU A 228 18.47 -19.20 4.58
C GLU A 228 17.07 -19.10 5.21
N GLN A 229 16.06 -18.71 4.45
CA GLN A 229 14.68 -18.62 4.92
C GLN A 229 14.12 -19.99 5.33
N GLU A 230 14.41 -21.02 4.56
CA GLU A 230 13.93 -22.37 4.85
C GLU A 230 14.66 -22.97 6.07
N ALA A 231 15.97 -22.75 6.21
CA ALA A 231 16.74 -23.14 7.40
C ALA A 231 16.20 -22.44 8.67
N ALA A 232 15.88 -21.15 8.56
CA ALA A 232 15.28 -20.40 9.65
C ALA A 232 13.88 -20.93 10.03
N ARG A 233 13.07 -21.32 9.04
CA ARG A 233 11.76 -21.94 9.27
C ARG A 233 11.86 -23.23 10.07
N LEU A 234 12.81 -24.10 9.69
CA LEU A 234 13.04 -25.35 10.41
C LEU A 234 13.48 -25.10 11.87
N ALA A 235 14.37 -24.14 12.08
CA ALA A 235 14.81 -23.76 13.42
C ALA A 235 13.66 -23.22 14.29
N LEU A 236 12.80 -22.33 13.74
CA LEU A 236 11.62 -21.82 14.43
C LEU A 236 10.66 -22.93 14.84
N CYS A 237 10.37 -23.86 13.92
CA CYS A 237 9.51 -25.01 14.22
C CYS A 237 10.07 -25.91 15.35
N ALA A 238 11.38 -25.94 15.54
CA ALA A 238 12.01 -26.69 16.63
C ALA A 238 11.97 -25.93 17.97
N LEU A 239 12.02 -24.60 17.93
CA LEU A 239 11.93 -23.75 19.12
C LEU A 239 10.50 -23.60 19.68
N ASP A 240 9.48 -23.91 18.87
CA ASP A 240 8.06 -23.83 19.25
C ASP A 240 7.50 -25.17 19.80
N LYS A 241 8.36 -26.21 19.90
CA LYS A 241 8.06 -27.50 20.52
C LYS A 241 8.60 -27.57 21.94
#